data_db099964ed599c2be2a47596dd604f50
#
_entry.id   db099964ed599c2be2a47596dd604f50
#
_cell.length_a   1.000
_cell.length_b   1.000
_cell.length_c   1.000
_cell.angle_alpha   90.00
_cell.angle_beta   90.00
_cell.angle_gamma   90.00
#
_symmetry.space_group_name_H-M   'P 1'
#
loop_
_entity.id
_entity.type
_entity.pdbx_description
1 polymer ?
#
loop_
_entity_poly.entity_id
_entity_poly.type
_entity_poly.pdbx_seq_one_letter_code
_entity_poly.pdbx_strand_id
1 'polypeptide(L)'
;MKKKAFNFKLISTSGVVIELKKIKSKFVVLYFYPKDDTSGCTIETNDFNKLYNKFKKHDCMIFGVSKDSLESHKKWSKKLKLKFDLLSDEKKISLKGYKVWTKKKFMGREFMGTVRSTFVIEKKNIIKEWRNVKAIGHAKEVLNFVENY
;
A
#
# COMPACT_ATOMS: atom_id res chain seq x y z
N MET A 1 -2.80 18.97 -14.00
CA MET A 1 -1.86 19.29 -12.92
C MET A 1 -1.51 18.03 -12.16
N LYS A 2 -0.20 17.75 -12.00
CA LYS A 2 0.23 16.54 -11.25
C LYS A 2 0.10 16.80 -9.75
N LYS A 3 -0.40 15.81 -9.04
CA LYS A 3 -0.60 15.87 -7.60
C LYS A 3 0.63 15.28 -6.88
N LYS A 4 1.26 16.09 -6.02
CA LYS A 4 2.44 15.61 -5.29
C LYS A 4 2.07 14.52 -4.29
N ALA A 5 2.90 13.48 -4.25
CA ALA A 5 2.77 12.44 -3.26
C ALA A 5 3.28 12.94 -1.91
N PHE A 6 2.55 12.62 -0.84
CA PHE A 6 2.97 12.93 0.51
C PHE A 6 4.22 12.12 0.86
N ASN A 7 5.30 12.79 1.27
CA ASN A 7 6.53 12.10 1.69
C ASN A 7 6.36 11.50 3.09
N PHE A 8 7.00 10.36 3.31
CA PHE A 8 6.96 9.68 4.60
C PHE A 8 8.27 8.95 4.87
N LYS A 9 8.51 8.65 6.13
CA LYS A 9 9.57 7.76 6.60
C LYS A 9 8.92 6.69 7.46
N LEU A 10 8.94 5.46 7.00
CA LEU A 10 8.30 4.35 7.72
C LEU A 10 9.22 3.15 7.76
N ILE A 11 9.21 2.44 8.90
CA ILE A 11 10.00 1.20 9.04
C ILE A 11 9.36 0.09 8.23
N SER A 12 10.18 -0.67 7.51
CA SER A 12 9.73 -1.78 6.67
C SER A 12 10.00 -3.14 7.33
N THR A 13 9.35 -4.17 6.79
CA THR A 13 9.55 -5.55 7.25
C THR A 13 10.97 -6.04 7.06
N SER A 14 11.75 -5.44 6.15
CA SER A 14 13.18 -5.76 6.00
C SER A 14 14.05 -5.08 7.05
N GLY A 15 13.47 -4.26 7.94
CA GLY A 15 14.20 -3.55 8.98
C GLY A 15 14.78 -2.22 8.53
N VAL A 16 14.57 -1.83 7.29
CA VAL A 16 15.07 -0.58 6.72
C VAL A 16 13.98 0.48 6.79
N VAL A 17 14.35 1.71 7.14
CA VAL A 17 13.42 2.85 7.07
C VAL A 17 13.30 3.27 5.61
N ILE A 18 12.07 3.27 5.11
CA ILE A 18 11.77 3.68 3.73
C ILE A 18 11.29 5.12 3.75
N GLU A 19 11.96 5.96 2.98
CA GLU A 19 11.54 7.33 2.76
C GLU A 19 11.14 7.47 1.29
N LEU A 20 9.90 7.88 1.03
CA LEU A 20 9.35 7.91 -0.33
C LEU A 20 10.24 8.71 -1.30
N LYS A 21 10.66 9.92 -0.92
CA LYS A 21 11.45 10.77 -1.80
C LYS A 21 12.82 10.20 -2.18
N LYS A 22 13.30 9.18 -1.46
CA LYS A 22 14.59 8.54 -1.73
C LYS A 22 14.49 7.28 -2.58
N ILE A 23 13.27 6.83 -2.89
CA ILE A 23 13.06 5.66 -3.74
C ILE A 23 13.38 6.03 -5.17
N LYS A 24 14.19 5.21 -5.84
CA LYS A 24 14.73 5.50 -7.17
C LYS A 24 14.02 4.75 -8.30
N SER A 25 13.11 3.82 -7.99
CA SER A 25 12.36 3.13 -9.04
C SER A 25 11.50 4.11 -9.82
N LYS A 26 11.20 3.76 -11.07
CA LYS A 26 10.36 4.61 -11.92
C LYS A 26 8.97 4.79 -11.32
N PHE A 27 8.37 3.69 -10.88
CA PHE A 27 7.04 3.68 -10.25
C PHE A 27 7.12 3.17 -8.82
N VAL A 28 6.22 3.68 -7.98
CA VAL A 28 5.97 3.13 -6.65
C VAL A 28 4.46 2.92 -6.51
N VAL A 29 4.08 1.71 -6.12
CA VAL A 29 2.70 1.40 -5.75
C VAL A 29 2.62 1.39 -4.23
N LEU A 30 1.75 2.23 -3.68
CA LEU A 30 1.41 2.22 -2.25
C LEU A 30 -0.03 1.76 -2.14
N TYR A 31 -0.27 0.64 -1.47
CA TYR A 31 -1.63 0.25 -1.16
C TYR A 31 -1.84 0.27 0.35
N PHE A 32 -2.87 1.00 0.77
CA PHE A 32 -3.27 1.14 2.17
C PHE A 32 -4.39 0.16 2.45
N TYR A 33 -4.26 -0.60 3.53
CA TYR A 33 -5.24 -1.61 3.90
C TYR A 33 -5.51 -1.58 5.40
N PRO A 34 -6.72 -2.03 5.84
CA PRO A 34 -7.13 -1.85 7.24
C PRO A 34 -6.33 -2.64 8.26
N LYS A 35 -6.03 -3.92 8.01
CA LYS A 35 -5.42 -4.75 9.06
C LYS A 35 -4.80 -6.02 8.50
N ASP A 36 -3.60 -6.37 9.02
CA ASP A 36 -2.93 -7.63 8.71
C ASP A 36 -3.83 -8.82 9.01
N ASP A 37 -3.63 -9.88 8.22
CA ASP A 37 -4.23 -11.20 8.44
C ASP A 37 -5.77 -11.20 8.48
N THR A 38 -6.40 -10.27 7.77
CA THR A 38 -7.84 -10.27 7.52
C THR A 38 -8.10 -10.80 6.11
N SER A 39 -9.31 -11.31 5.84
CA SER A 39 -9.61 -11.98 4.56
C SER A 39 -9.40 -11.11 3.34
N GLY A 40 -9.95 -9.90 3.32
CA GLY A 40 -9.80 -8.98 2.19
C GLY A 40 -8.36 -8.51 1.99
N CYS A 41 -7.66 -8.20 3.08
CA CYS A 41 -6.28 -7.76 3.02
C CYS A 41 -5.36 -8.90 2.57
N THR A 42 -5.67 -10.14 2.95
CA THR A 42 -4.91 -11.31 2.51
C THR A 42 -5.07 -11.55 1.01
N ILE A 43 -6.29 -11.43 0.48
CA ILE A 43 -6.54 -11.55 -0.96
C ILE A 43 -5.74 -10.50 -1.73
N GLU A 44 -5.84 -9.25 -1.34
CA GLU A 44 -5.17 -8.14 -2.00
C GLU A 44 -3.64 -8.31 -1.98
N THR A 45 -3.10 -8.60 -0.81
CA THR A 45 -1.65 -8.73 -0.62
C THR A 45 -1.09 -9.93 -1.37
N ASN A 46 -1.78 -11.08 -1.34
CA ASN A 46 -1.38 -12.25 -2.11
C ASN A 46 -1.41 -11.99 -3.61
N ASP A 47 -2.41 -11.25 -4.09
CA ASP A 47 -2.51 -10.93 -5.51
C ASP A 47 -1.36 -10.04 -5.96
N PHE A 48 -0.99 -9.01 -5.18
CA PHE A 48 0.19 -8.20 -5.47
C PHE A 48 1.46 -9.06 -5.46
N ASN A 49 1.57 -9.99 -4.50
CA ASN A 49 2.73 -10.86 -4.39
C ASN A 49 2.88 -11.77 -5.59
N LYS A 50 1.79 -12.35 -6.08
CA LYS A 50 1.79 -13.18 -7.29
C LYS A 50 2.24 -12.41 -8.52
N LEU A 51 1.91 -11.13 -8.58
CA LEU A 51 2.23 -10.26 -9.72
C LEU A 51 3.54 -9.51 -9.54
N TYR A 52 4.25 -9.73 -8.44
CA TYR A 52 5.46 -8.98 -8.08
C TYR A 52 6.48 -8.89 -9.21
N ASN A 53 6.81 -10.02 -9.85
CA ASN A 53 7.82 -10.03 -10.92
C ASN A 53 7.38 -9.21 -12.13
N LYS A 54 6.09 -9.16 -12.42
CA LYS A 54 5.56 -8.34 -13.51
C LYS A 54 5.68 -6.85 -13.20
N PHE A 55 5.40 -6.45 -11.96
CA PHE A 55 5.63 -5.06 -11.52
C PHE A 55 7.12 -4.71 -11.61
N LYS A 56 7.98 -5.61 -11.16
CA LYS A 56 9.42 -5.39 -11.16
C LYS A 56 9.97 -5.18 -12.57
N LYS A 57 9.42 -5.85 -13.57
CA LYS A 57 9.81 -5.67 -14.98
C LYS A 57 9.56 -4.24 -15.47
N HIS A 58 8.62 -3.54 -14.87
CA HIS A 58 8.31 -2.15 -15.20
C HIS A 58 8.99 -1.16 -14.25
N ASP A 59 10.02 -1.62 -13.53
CA ASP A 59 10.74 -0.80 -12.55
C ASP A 59 9.77 -0.18 -11.53
N CYS A 60 8.92 -1.03 -10.98
CA CYS A 60 7.88 -0.64 -10.04
C CYS A 60 8.07 -1.37 -8.71
N MET A 61 8.22 -0.61 -7.62
CA MET A 61 8.24 -1.15 -6.27
C MET A 61 6.84 -1.13 -5.67
N ILE A 62 6.55 -2.11 -4.83
CA ILE A 62 5.24 -2.23 -4.16
C ILE A 62 5.47 -2.13 -2.65
N PHE A 63 4.63 -1.35 -1.98
CA PHE A 63 4.60 -1.30 -0.52
C PHE A 63 3.16 -1.37 -0.04
N GLY A 64 2.88 -2.30 0.86
CA GLY A 64 1.63 -2.30 1.61
C GLY A 64 1.81 -1.50 2.89
N VAL A 65 0.83 -0.69 3.24
CA VAL A 65 0.91 0.20 4.40
C VAL A 65 -0.33 0.01 5.28
N SER A 66 -0.13 -0.19 6.56
CA SER A 66 -1.22 -0.17 7.53
C SER A 66 -0.74 0.35 8.88
N LYS A 67 -1.69 0.50 9.81
CA LYS A 67 -1.38 0.95 11.17
C LYS A 67 -0.86 -0.18 12.06
N ASP A 68 -0.77 -1.39 11.55
CA ASP A 68 -0.27 -2.52 12.32
C ASP A 68 1.20 -2.33 12.73
N SER A 69 1.60 -3.01 13.80
CA SER A 69 2.98 -2.94 14.29
C SER A 69 3.95 -3.63 13.32
N LEU A 70 5.22 -3.26 13.43
CA LEU A 70 6.26 -3.93 12.66
C LEU A 70 6.31 -5.42 12.95
N GLU A 71 6.10 -5.81 14.21
CA GLU A 71 6.07 -7.22 14.62
C GLU A 71 4.95 -7.99 13.90
N SER A 72 3.75 -7.40 13.86
CA SER A 72 2.62 -7.97 13.12
C SER A 72 2.95 -8.13 11.64
N HIS A 73 3.50 -7.08 11.03
CA HIS A 73 3.91 -7.11 9.61
C HIS A 73 4.94 -8.19 9.32
N LYS A 74 5.95 -8.34 10.17
CA LYS A 74 6.99 -9.36 9.98
C LYS A 74 6.40 -10.76 10.03
N LYS A 75 5.53 -11.01 10.99
CA LYS A 75 4.87 -12.30 11.15
C LYS A 75 4.01 -12.64 9.93
N TRP A 76 3.19 -11.69 9.50
CA TRP A 76 2.30 -11.86 8.36
C TRP A 76 3.07 -11.99 7.04
N SER A 77 4.09 -11.16 6.85
CA SER A 77 4.97 -11.21 5.68
C SER A 77 5.64 -12.58 5.53
N LYS A 78 6.11 -13.15 6.63
CA LYS A 78 6.73 -14.48 6.66
C LYS A 78 5.69 -15.56 6.31
N LYS A 79 4.50 -15.47 6.88
CA LYS A 79 3.41 -16.41 6.64
C LYS A 79 3.02 -16.45 5.16
N LEU A 80 2.92 -15.26 4.53
CA LEU A 80 2.54 -15.12 3.13
C LEU A 80 3.71 -15.24 2.16
N LYS A 81 4.93 -15.29 2.65
CA LYS A 81 6.16 -15.34 1.84
C LYS A 81 6.23 -14.16 0.85
N LEU A 82 6.05 -12.94 1.39
CA LEU A 82 6.02 -11.74 0.56
C LEU A 82 7.37 -11.41 -0.04
N LYS A 83 7.38 -11.00 -1.30
CA LYS A 83 8.56 -10.58 -2.04
C LYS A 83 8.79 -9.06 -1.95
N PHE A 84 7.86 -8.34 -1.36
CA PHE A 84 7.95 -6.89 -1.16
C PHE A 84 7.71 -6.55 0.31
N ASP A 85 8.03 -5.32 0.69
CA ASP A 85 7.94 -4.90 2.09
C ASP A 85 6.58 -4.33 2.44
N LEU A 86 6.18 -4.59 3.70
CA LEU A 86 5.09 -3.89 4.34
C LEU A 86 5.68 -2.78 5.21
N LEU A 87 5.00 -1.65 5.27
CA LEU A 87 5.42 -0.48 6.04
C LEU A 87 4.48 -0.31 7.23
N SER A 88 5.05 -0.09 8.41
CA SER A 88 4.29 0.10 9.65
C SER A 88 4.07 1.59 9.89
N ASP A 89 2.82 2.01 9.97
CA ASP A 89 2.43 3.40 10.22
C ASP A 89 1.54 3.51 11.45
N GLU A 90 2.07 3.07 12.60
CA GLU A 90 1.32 3.06 13.85
C GLU A 90 0.81 4.45 14.25
N LYS A 91 1.56 5.49 13.92
CA LYS A 91 1.19 6.89 14.23
C LYS A 91 0.23 7.47 13.19
N LYS A 92 -0.09 6.75 12.15
CA LYS A 92 -1.04 7.13 11.09
C LYS A 92 -0.64 8.39 10.33
N ILE A 93 0.65 8.67 10.24
CA ILE A 93 1.19 9.86 9.57
C ILE A 93 0.90 9.81 8.08
N SER A 94 1.26 8.70 7.41
CA SER A 94 1.00 8.56 5.98
C SER A 94 -0.48 8.30 5.70
N LEU A 95 -1.17 7.57 6.60
CA LEU A 95 -2.61 7.35 6.44
C LEU A 95 -3.36 8.68 6.41
N LYS A 96 -2.98 9.62 7.26
CA LYS A 96 -3.57 10.96 7.28
C LYS A 96 -3.08 11.80 6.11
N GLY A 97 -1.81 11.71 5.76
CA GLY A 97 -1.22 12.45 4.65
C GLY A 97 -1.86 12.12 3.30
N TYR A 98 -2.21 10.86 3.09
CA TYR A 98 -2.90 10.41 1.88
C TYR A 98 -4.43 10.47 2.02
N LYS A 99 -4.93 10.94 3.17
CA LYS A 99 -6.38 11.10 3.43
C LYS A 99 -7.15 9.78 3.33
N VAL A 100 -6.55 8.70 3.81
CA VAL A 100 -7.19 7.38 3.83
C VAL A 100 -7.62 6.96 5.24
N TRP A 101 -7.34 7.78 6.24
CA TRP A 101 -7.78 7.57 7.64
C TRP A 101 -9.00 8.45 7.87
N THR A 102 -10.21 7.85 7.87
CA THR A 102 -11.46 8.59 7.89
C THR A 102 -12.50 7.91 8.78
N LYS A 103 -13.61 8.60 9.02
CA LYS A 103 -14.78 8.03 9.68
C LYS A 103 -15.43 6.98 8.78
N LYS A 104 -15.71 5.83 9.38
CA LYS A 104 -16.46 4.74 8.74
C LYS A 104 -17.68 4.42 9.57
N LYS A 105 -18.76 3.97 8.91
CA LYS A 105 -19.95 3.45 9.56
C LYS A 105 -20.07 1.95 9.30
N PHE A 106 -20.32 1.19 10.35
CA PHE A 106 -20.59 -0.23 10.23
C PHE A 106 -21.56 -0.65 11.34
N MET A 107 -22.69 -1.22 10.94
CA MET A 107 -23.76 -1.67 11.84
C MET A 107 -24.21 -0.59 12.84
N GLY A 108 -24.41 0.64 12.36
CA GLY A 108 -24.88 1.75 13.16
C GLY A 108 -23.82 2.42 14.04
N ARG A 109 -22.55 1.94 14.00
CA ARG A 109 -21.44 2.53 14.75
C ARG A 109 -20.52 3.33 13.84
N GLU A 110 -20.11 4.49 14.32
CA GLU A 110 -19.07 5.29 13.67
C GLU A 110 -17.73 4.99 14.32
N PHE A 111 -16.68 4.85 13.50
CA PHE A 111 -15.33 4.67 13.98
C PHE A 111 -14.33 5.21 12.95
N MET A 112 -13.12 5.50 13.39
CA MET A 112 -12.05 5.88 12.47
C MET A 112 -11.40 4.62 11.92
N GLY A 113 -11.17 4.59 10.62
CA GLY A 113 -10.58 3.44 9.97
C GLY A 113 -9.88 3.78 8.67
N THR A 114 -9.16 2.82 8.13
CA THR A 114 -8.46 2.96 6.85
C THR A 114 -9.41 2.64 5.69
N VAL A 115 -9.51 3.56 4.75
CA VAL A 115 -10.17 3.31 3.48
C VAL A 115 -9.18 2.61 2.56
N ARG A 116 -9.49 1.37 2.15
CA ARG A 116 -8.62 0.60 1.25
C ARG A 116 -8.39 1.40 -0.04
N SER A 117 -7.15 1.82 -0.26
CA SER A 117 -6.81 2.73 -1.35
C SER A 117 -5.44 2.39 -1.91
N THR A 118 -5.24 2.67 -3.19
CA THR A 118 -3.95 2.45 -3.85
C THR A 118 -3.55 3.68 -4.64
N PHE A 119 -2.26 3.98 -4.60
CA PHE A 119 -1.68 5.12 -5.30
C PHE A 119 -0.51 4.63 -6.14
N VAL A 120 -0.47 5.05 -7.40
CA VAL A 120 0.70 4.86 -8.26
C VAL A 120 1.43 6.19 -8.35
N ILE A 121 2.71 6.17 -8.02
CA ILE A 121 3.55 7.35 -7.90
C ILE A 121 4.68 7.25 -8.92
N GLU A 122 4.91 8.33 -9.67
CA GLU A 122 6.04 8.48 -10.58
C GLU A 122 6.67 9.84 -10.34
N LYS A 123 7.99 9.87 -10.16
CA LYS A 123 8.74 11.12 -9.92
C LYS A 123 8.10 11.99 -8.83
N LYS A 124 7.74 11.38 -7.72
CA LYS A 124 7.14 12.03 -6.54
C LYS A 124 5.74 12.61 -6.78
N ASN A 125 5.10 12.26 -7.90
CA ASN A 125 3.73 12.67 -8.20
C ASN A 125 2.80 11.47 -8.26
N ILE A 126 1.59 11.65 -7.74
CA ILE A 126 0.53 10.64 -7.86
C ILE A 126 -0.01 10.73 -9.29
N ILE A 127 0.14 9.65 -10.06
CA ILE A 127 -0.36 9.58 -11.44
C ILE A 127 -1.67 8.81 -11.54
N LYS A 128 -2.01 8.04 -10.52
CA LYS A 128 -3.29 7.33 -10.45
C LYS A 128 -3.62 7.00 -9.01
N GLU A 129 -4.89 7.10 -8.65
CA GLU A 129 -5.36 6.68 -7.34
C GLU A 129 -6.69 5.95 -7.46
N TRP A 130 -6.87 4.94 -6.61
CA TRP A 130 -8.13 4.23 -6.44
C TRP A 130 -8.49 4.31 -4.96
N ARG A 131 -9.71 4.71 -4.66
CA ARG A 131 -10.20 4.81 -3.28
C ARG A 131 -11.38 3.87 -3.08
N ASN A 132 -11.55 3.39 -1.85
CA ASN A 132 -12.63 2.48 -1.50
C ASN A 132 -12.61 1.23 -2.38
N VAL A 133 -11.46 0.59 -2.44
CA VAL A 133 -11.15 -0.51 -3.35
C VAL A 133 -11.72 -1.83 -2.84
N LYS A 134 -12.19 -2.65 -3.77
CA LYS A 134 -12.49 -4.06 -3.51
C LYS A 134 -11.21 -4.87 -3.75
N ALA A 135 -10.88 -5.77 -2.82
CA ALA A 135 -9.62 -6.52 -2.89
C ALA A 135 -9.52 -7.43 -4.12
N ILE A 136 -10.62 -8.10 -4.49
CA ILE A 136 -10.61 -9.06 -5.59
C ILE A 136 -10.35 -8.37 -6.93
N GLY A 137 -9.30 -8.82 -7.63
CA GLY A 137 -8.95 -8.30 -8.96
C GLY A 137 -8.23 -6.96 -8.98
N HIS A 138 -8.06 -6.33 -7.82
CA HIS A 138 -7.48 -4.98 -7.76
C HIS A 138 -6.01 -4.94 -8.16
N ALA A 139 -5.19 -5.87 -7.68
CA ALA A 139 -3.76 -5.88 -8.01
C ALA A 139 -3.53 -5.97 -9.52
N LYS A 140 -4.35 -6.75 -10.23
CA LYS A 140 -4.27 -6.84 -11.69
C LYS A 140 -4.67 -5.53 -12.35
N GLU A 141 -5.66 -4.84 -11.83
CA GLU A 141 -6.07 -3.52 -12.30
C GLU A 141 -4.92 -2.52 -12.19
N VAL A 142 -4.22 -2.52 -11.06
CA VAL A 142 -3.06 -1.67 -10.84
C VAL A 142 -1.93 -2.00 -11.82
N LEU A 143 -1.64 -3.30 -12.00
CA LEU A 143 -0.62 -3.75 -12.94
C LEU A 143 -0.95 -3.29 -14.36
N ASN A 144 -2.21 -3.46 -14.79
CA ASN A 144 -2.63 -3.02 -16.13
C ASN A 144 -2.38 -1.53 -16.32
N PHE A 145 -2.64 -0.71 -15.30
CA PHE A 145 -2.35 0.72 -15.37
C PHE A 145 -0.86 0.97 -15.59
N VAL A 146 0.00 0.32 -14.79
CA VAL A 146 1.46 0.49 -14.88
C VAL A 146 1.98 0.04 -16.24
N GLU A 147 1.48 -1.09 -16.74
CA GLU A 147 1.90 -1.66 -18.03
C GLU A 147 1.53 -0.76 -19.22
N ASN A 148 0.45 -0.01 -19.10
CA ASN A 148 -0.08 0.81 -20.20
C ASN A 148 0.19 2.30 -20.04
N TYR A 149 0.91 2.69 -19.02
CA TYR A 149 1.27 4.09 -18.79
C TYR A 149 2.45 4.50 -19.73
#